data_06b5a40b69a920bb7dc90ce4ea219a45
#
_entry.id   06b5a40b69a920bb7dc90ce4ea219a45
#
_cell.length_a   1.000
_cell.length_b   1.000
_cell.length_c   1.000
_cell.angle_alpha   90.00
_cell.angle_beta   90.00
_cell.angle_gamma   90.00
#
_symmetry.space_group_name_H-M   'P 1'
#
loop_
_entity.id
_entity.type
_entity.pdbx_description
1 polymer ?
#
loop_
_entity_poly.entity_id
_entity_poly.type
_entity_poly.pdbx_seq_one_letter_code
_entity_poly.pdbx_strand_id
1 'polypeptide(L)'
;MIELQYESKFDGFLVDLRIGPAEELNQAMFGGEPVFVHKRGATVSADTLPAETFGCLVWVEKLDGSPESLATLFHELVHASTLRFGKGGVLRRAPRPKDVGKGLVSFDELVANSVSELGTAFLGMLSEH
;
A
#
# COMPACT_ATOMS: atom_id res chain seq x y z
N MET A 1 -9.90 14.25 6.43
CA MET A 1 -9.00 13.20 5.90
C MET A 1 -9.69 12.48 4.76
N ILE A 2 -8.99 12.28 3.67
CA ILE A 2 -9.50 11.53 2.52
C ILE A 2 -9.23 10.06 2.75
N GLU A 3 -10.24 9.22 2.53
CA GLU A 3 -10.14 7.76 2.68
C GLU A 3 -10.50 7.12 1.36
N LEU A 4 -9.60 6.32 0.82
CA LEU A 4 -9.81 5.59 -0.42
C LEU A 4 -9.48 4.12 -0.20
N GLN A 5 -10.29 3.22 -0.73
CA GLN A 5 -10.03 1.79 -0.64
C GLN A 5 -9.99 1.18 -2.04
N TYR A 6 -9.06 0.28 -2.21
CA TYR A 6 -8.95 -0.50 -3.44
C TYR A 6 -8.70 -1.96 -3.09
N GLU A 7 -9.53 -2.84 -3.63
CA GLU A 7 -9.38 -4.28 -3.50
C GLU A 7 -8.99 -4.84 -4.87
N SER A 8 -7.86 -5.53 -4.91
CA SER A 8 -7.39 -6.13 -6.16
C SER A 8 -8.32 -7.23 -6.64
N LYS A 9 -8.61 -7.22 -7.93
CA LYS A 9 -9.41 -8.27 -8.59
C LYS A 9 -8.60 -9.56 -8.79
N PHE A 10 -7.29 -9.50 -8.65
CA PHE A 10 -6.43 -10.65 -8.89
C PHE A 10 -6.36 -11.58 -7.67
N ASP A 11 -6.25 -11.02 -6.47
CA ASP A 11 -6.04 -11.80 -5.25
C ASP A 11 -6.82 -11.30 -4.04
N GLY A 12 -7.60 -10.23 -4.18
CA GLY A 12 -8.39 -9.67 -3.09
C GLY A 12 -7.57 -8.82 -2.12
N PHE A 13 -6.33 -8.49 -2.42
CA PHE A 13 -5.52 -7.64 -1.55
C PHE A 13 -6.15 -6.26 -1.44
N LEU A 14 -6.42 -5.84 -0.21
CA LEU A 14 -7.08 -4.56 0.09
C LEU A 14 -6.06 -3.54 0.58
N VAL A 15 -6.06 -2.37 -0.03
CA VAL A 15 -5.29 -1.24 0.47
C VAL A 15 -6.26 -0.13 0.87
N ASP A 16 -6.18 0.26 2.14
CA ASP A 16 -6.92 1.40 2.69
C ASP A 16 -5.97 2.59 2.71
N LEU A 17 -6.16 3.52 1.78
CA LEU A 17 -5.31 4.71 1.66
C LEU A 17 -5.96 5.88 2.39
N ARG A 18 -5.22 6.46 3.32
CA ARG A 18 -5.60 7.64 4.09
C ARG A 18 -4.70 8.81 3.73
N ILE A 19 -5.30 9.95 3.43
CA ILE A 19 -4.58 11.17 3.04
C ILE A 19 -5.00 12.29 3.98
N GLY A 20 -4.05 12.85 4.71
CA GLY A 20 -4.32 13.95 5.63
C GLY A 20 -3.24 14.09 6.70
N PRO A 21 -3.39 15.10 7.59
CA PRO A 21 -2.41 15.34 8.65
C PRO A 21 -2.28 14.14 9.59
N ALA A 22 -1.06 13.91 10.09
CA ALA A 22 -0.80 12.83 11.02
C ALA A 22 -1.68 12.89 12.26
N GLU A 23 -1.98 14.09 12.74
CA GLU A 23 -2.83 14.29 13.92
C GLU A 23 -4.23 13.70 13.73
N GLU A 24 -4.82 13.90 12.56
CA GLU A 24 -6.13 13.35 12.26
C GLU A 24 -6.12 11.83 12.22
N LEU A 25 -5.07 11.25 11.63
CA LEU A 25 -4.92 9.80 11.59
C LEU A 25 -4.71 9.23 12.99
N ASN A 26 -3.84 9.86 13.78
CA ASN A 26 -3.57 9.44 15.15
C ASN A 26 -4.86 9.50 15.99
N GLN A 27 -5.66 10.53 15.84
CA GLN A 27 -6.92 10.66 16.56
C GLN A 27 -7.92 9.58 16.12
N ALA A 28 -8.04 9.34 14.82
CA ALA A 28 -9.03 8.41 14.29
C ALA A 28 -8.71 6.94 14.61
N MET A 29 -7.43 6.57 14.63
CA MET A 29 -7.02 5.17 14.71
C MET A 29 -6.34 4.79 16.02
N PHE A 30 -5.73 5.74 16.71
CA PHE A 30 -4.89 5.46 17.87
C PHE A 30 -5.26 6.30 19.08
N GLY A 31 -6.47 6.85 19.12
CA GLY A 31 -6.96 7.62 20.26
C GLY A 31 -6.17 8.91 20.56
N GLY A 32 -5.45 9.42 19.57
CA GLY A 32 -4.64 10.62 19.73
C GLY A 32 -3.17 10.35 20.09
N GLU A 33 -2.78 9.08 20.26
CA GLU A 33 -1.38 8.75 20.50
C GLU A 33 -0.53 9.12 19.27
N PRO A 34 0.67 9.72 19.46
CA PRO A 34 1.48 10.22 18.36
C PRO A 34 2.27 9.11 17.66
N VAL A 35 1.57 8.21 16.99
CA VAL A 35 2.19 7.06 16.31
C VAL A 35 2.99 7.48 15.08
N PHE A 36 2.49 8.46 14.33
CA PHE A 36 3.10 8.89 13.06
C PHE A 36 3.70 10.29 13.13
N VAL A 37 4.32 10.62 14.23
CA VAL A 37 4.99 11.94 14.40
C VAL A 37 6.21 12.02 13.48
N HIS A 38 6.37 13.15 12.80
CA HIS A 38 7.51 13.46 11.92
C HIS A 38 7.67 12.56 10.68
N LYS A 39 6.61 11.86 10.29
CA LYS A 39 6.60 11.07 9.06
C LYS A 39 5.72 11.73 8.01
N ARG A 40 6.02 11.50 6.74
CA ARG A 40 5.21 11.96 5.61
C ARG A 40 4.34 10.86 5.05
N GLY A 41 4.62 9.64 5.40
CA GLY A 41 3.85 8.47 5.00
C GLY A 41 4.23 7.27 5.81
N ALA A 42 3.36 6.26 5.82
CA ALA A 42 3.58 5.00 6.50
C ALA A 42 2.72 3.91 5.88
N THR A 43 3.20 2.68 5.97
CA THR A 43 2.44 1.49 5.62
C THR A 43 2.33 0.62 6.86
N VAL A 44 1.11 0.28 7.24
CA VAL A 44 0.83 -0.49 8.44
C VAL A 44 0.18 -1.79 8.03
N SER A 45 0.64 -2.90 8.60
CA SER A 45 0.09 -4.21 8.31
C SER A 45 -1.36 -4.34 8.77
N ALA A 46 -1.99 -5.46 8.43
CA ALA A 46 -3.42 -5.69 8.61
C ALA A 46 -3.92 -5.64 10.06
N ASP A 47 -3.03 -5.49 11.05
CA ASP A 47 -3.41 -5.42 12.45
C ASP A 47 -4.37 -4.26 12.77
N THR A 48 -4.39 -3.23 11.92
CA THR A 48 -5.28 -2.08 12.05
C THR A 48 -6.58 -2.22 11.25
N LEU A 49 -6.72 -3.31 10.50
CA LEU A 49 -7.90 -3.62 9.71
C LEU A 49 -8.73 -4.71 10.40
N PRO A 50 -9.98 -4.95 9.97
CA PRO A 50 -10.75 -6.06 10.50
C PRO A 50 -10.00 -7.37 10.44
N ALA A 51 -10.24 -8.24 11.42
CA ALA A 51 -9.58 -9.54 11.51
C ALA A 51 -9.68 -10.30 10.17
N GLU A 52 -8.62 -11.03 9.85
CA GLU A 52 -8.51 -11.86 8.64
C GLU A 52 -8.51 -11.09 7.32
N THR A 53 -8.38 -9.76 7.35
CA THR A 53 -8.27 -8.98 6.13
C THR A 53 -6.90 -9.20 5.47
N PHE A 54 -6.91 -9.60 4.22
CA PHE A 54 -5.68 -9.64 3.41
C PHE A 54 -5.44 -8.25 2.85
N GLY A 55 -4.61 -7.47 3.51
CA GLY A 55 -4.41 -6.09 3.09
C GLY A 55 -3.52 -5.30 4.04
N CYS A 56 -3.53 -4.01 3.86
CA CYS A 56 -2.78 -3.08 4.69
C CYS A 56 -3.40 -1.68 4.65
N LEU A 57 -2.97 -0.84 5.57
CA LEU A 57 -3.29 0.57 5.57
C LEU A 57 -2.07 1.34 5.08
N VAL A 58 -2.28 2.26 4.15
CA VAL A 58 -1.26 3.20 3.67
C VAL A 58 -1.73 4.60 4.04
N TRP A 59 -0.84 5.37 4.65
CA TRP A 59 -1.10 6.77 4.96
C TRP A 59 -0.07 7.65 4.28
N VAL A 60 -0.51 8.77 3.71
CA VAL A 60 0.35 9.84 3.23
C VAL A 60 -0.18 11.18 3.75
N GLU A 61 0.74 12.07 4.13
CA GLU A 61 0.38 13.37 4.70
C GLU A 61 -0.42 14.22 3.73
N LYS A 62 0.00 14.22 2.46
CA LYS A 62 -0.69 14.96 1.40
C LYS A 62 -0.47 14.28 0.06
N LEU A 63 -1.37 14.53 -0.87
CA LEU A 63 -1.26 14.04 -2.24
C LEU A 63 -1.81 15.14 -3.16
N ASP A 64 -0.98 16.14 -3.42
CA ASP A 64 -1.33 17.36 -4.16
C ASP A 64 -0.78 17.38 -5.59
N GLY A 65 -0.23 16.26 -6.06
CA GLY A 65 0.37 16.16 -7.40
C GLY A 65 1.81 16.63 -7.45
N SER A 66 2.36 17.13 -6.33
CA SER A 66 3.78 17.51 -6.31
C SER A 66 4.66 16.27 -6.45
N PRO A 67 5.88 16.41 -7.01
CA PRO A 67 6.80 15.28 -7.11
C PRO A 67 7.07 14.60 -5.78
N GLU A 68 7.20 15.37 -4.70
CA GLU A 68 7.46 14.86 -3.36
C GLU A 68 6.30 14.01 -2.84
N SER A 69 5.06 14.47 -3.04
CA SER A 69 3.88 13.73 -2.58
C SER A 69 3.69 12.44 -3.37
N LEU A 70 3.91 12.47 -4.68
CA LEU A 70 3.84 11.27 -5.50
C LEU A 70 4.93 10.28 -5.13
N ALA A 71 6.15 10.77 -4.90
CA ALA A 71 7.25 9.91 -4.47
C ALA A 71 6.94 9.22 -3.14
N THR A 72 6.35 9.94 -2.19
CA THR A 72 5.93 9.37 -0.90
C THR A 72 4.87 8.29 -1.11
N LEU A 73 3.87 8.54 -1.94
CA LEU A 73 2.85 7.54 -2.24
C LEU A 73 3.47 6.27 -2.82
N PHE A 74 4.31 6.39 -3.85
CA PHE A 74 4.91 5.22 -4.48
C PHE A 74 5.86 4.48 -3.54
N HIS A 75 6.58 5.20 -2.68
CA HIS A 75 7.41 4.59 -1.65
C HIS A 75 6.56 3.67 -0.75
N GLU A 76 5.41 4.16 -0.29
CA GLU A 76 4.52 3.37 0.56
C GLU A 76 3.85 2.22 -0.22
N LEU A 77 3.54 2.42 -1.49
CA LEU A 77 2.99 1.34 -2.31
C LEU A 77 3.98 0.20 -2.53
N VAL A 78 5.28 0.49 -2.53
CA VAL A 78 6.31 -0.57 -2.55
C VAL A 78 6.24 -1.38 -1.26
N HIS A 79 6.13 -0.73 -0.09
CA HIS A 79 5.96 -1.43 1.17
C HIS A 79 4.69 -2.28 1.17
N ALA A 80 3.57 -1.72 0.72
CA ALA A 80 2.30 -2.46 0.62
C ALA A 80 2.44 -3.69 -0.27
N SER A 81 3.09 -3.53 -1.42
CA SER A 81 3.29 -4.63 -2.36
C SER A 81 4.22 -5.70 -1.83
N THR A 82 5.21 -5.32 -1.04
CA THR A 82 6.09 -6.27 -0.35
C THR A 82 5.30 -7.08 0.68
N LEU A 83 4.41 -6.43 1.44
CA LEU A 83 3.53 -7.13 2.37
C LEU A 83 2.60 -8.11 1.65
N ARG A 84 2.09 -7.70 0.48
CA ARG A 84 1.16 -8.52 -0.31
C ARG A 84 1.76 -9.88 -0.66
N PHE A 85 3.02 -9.93 -1.04
CA PHE A 85 3.66 -11.16 -1.51
C PHE A 85 4.58 -11.80 -0.48
N GLY A 86 5.00 -11.08 0.54
CA GLY A 86 5.91 -11.59 1.54
C GLY A 86 5.23 -12.21 2.76
N LYS A 87 4.02 -11.77 3.10
CA LYS A 87 3.35 -12.16 4.33
C LYS A 87 1.96 -12.72 4.05
N GLY A 88 1.87 -13.98 3.80
CA GLY A 88 0.60 -14.62 3.45
C GLY A 88 0.28 -14.56 1.96
N GLY A 89 1.16 -14.00 1.17
CA GLY A 89 1.02 -14.00 -0.27
C GLY A 89 1.29 -15.36 -0.89
N VAL A 90 0.97 -15.47 -2.15
CA VAL A 90 1.12 -16.71 -2.90
C VAL A 90 2.59 -17.09 -3.05
N LEU A 91 3.46 -16.11 -3.14
CA LEU A 91 4.88 -16.31 -3.33
C LEU A 91 5.64 -15.76 -2.13
N ARG A 92 6.24 -16.66 -1.35
CA ARG A 92 6.91 -16.28 -0.10
C ARG A 92 8.42 -16.06 -0.26
N ARG A 93 8.94 -16.30 -1.46
CA ARG A 93 10.35 -16.08 -1.79
C ARG A 93 10.48 -15.91 -3.30
N ALA A 94 11.54 -15.24 -3.71
CA ALA A 94 11.80 -15.07 -5.13
C ALA A 94 12.04 -16.45 -5.79
N PRO A 95 11.51 -16.65 -7.00
CA PRO A 95 11.81 -17.84 -7.78
C PRO A 95 13.33 -17.96 -8.01
N ARG A 96 13.80 -19.20 -8.05
CA ARG A 96 15.20 -19.43 -8.38
C ARG A 96 15.45 -19.12 -9.86
N PRO A 97 16.68 -18.76 -10.24
CA PRO A 97 16.97 -18.47 -11.65
C PRO A 97 16.53 -19.54 -12.62
N LYS A 98 16.58 -20.82 -12.23
CA LYS A 98 16.14 -21.94 -13.07
C LYS A 98 14.64 -21.95 -13.33
N ASP A 99 13.85 -21.22 -12.56
CA ASP A 99 12.40 -21.14 -12.73
C ASP A 99 12.00 -20.00 -13.66
N VAL A 100 12.92 -19.11 -13.98
CA VAL A 100 12.69 -18.02 -14.90
C VAL A 100 12.48 -18.58 -16.30
N GLY A 101 11.43 -18.14 -16.96
CA GLY A 101 11.07 -18.66 -18.30
C GLY A 101 10.12 -19.85 -18.28
N LYS A 102 9.75 -20.36 -17.09
CA LYS A 102 8.78 -21.44 -16.92
C LYS A 102 7.38 -20.94 -16.59
N GLY A 103 7.08 -19.70 -16.96
CA GLY A 103 5.80 -19.07 -16.62
C GLY A 103 5.73 -18.50 -15.21
N LEU A 104 6.83 -18.55 -14.46
CA LEU A 104 6.91 -17.97 -13.13
C LEU A 104 7.40 -16.54 -13.20
N VAL A 105 6.81 -15.69 -12.37
CA VAL A 105 7.16 -14.27 -12.29
C VAL A 105 8.08 -14.07 -11.10
N SER A 106 9.15 -13.28 -11.26
CA SER A 106 10.07 -12.98 -10.17
C SER A 106 9.37 -12.13 -9.10
N PHE A 107 9.90 -12.16 -7.87
CA PHE A 107 9.38 -11.33 -6.78
C PHE A 107 9.42 -9.85 -7.16
N ASP A 108 10.51 -9.38 -7.76
CA ASP A 108 10.65 -7.99 -8.18
C ASP A 108 9.57 -7.60 -9.19
N GLU A 109 9.27 -8.50 -10.12
CA GLU A 109 8.23 -8.24 -11.13
C GLU A 109 6.84 -8.23 -10.49
N LEU A 110 6.58 -9.11 -9.52
CA LEU A 110 5.33 -9.10 -8.77
C LEU A 110 5.14 -7.77 -8.03
N VAL A 111 6.18 -7.29 -7.36
CA VAL A 111 6.14 -6.01 -6.66
C VAL A 111 5.91 -4.87 -7.65
N ALA A 112 6.63 -4.84 -8.75
CA ALA A 112 6.49 -3.80 -9.77
C ALA A 112 5.07 -3.78 -10.36
N ASN A 113 4.52 -4.93 -10.70
CA ASN A 113 3.16 -5.03 -11.22
C ASN A 113 2.13 -4.57 -10.18
N SER A 114 2.35 -4.92 -8.92
CA SER A 114 1.48 -4.49 -7.82
C SER A 114 1.50 -2.97 -7.66
N VAL A 115 2.69 -2.37 -7.67
CA VAL A 115 2.81 -0.90 -7.56
C VAL A 115 2.09 -0.23 -8.73
N SER A 116 2.23 -0.75 -9.93
CA SER A 116 1.52 -0.22 -11.11
C SER A 116 0.01 -0.34 -10.95
N GLU A 117 -0.47 -1.48 -10.49
CA GLU A 117 -1.91 -1.69 -10.25
C GLU A 117 -2.45 -0.71 -9.22
N LEU A 118 -1.82 -0.65 -8.05
CA LEU A 118 -2.26 0.19 -6.94
C LEU A 118 -2.13 1.69 -7.29
N GLY A 119 -1.03 2.08 -7.90
CA GLY A 119 -0.82 3.46 -8.32
C GLY A 119 -1.86 3.92 -9.32
N THR A 120 -2.13 3.10 -10.33
CA THR A 120 -3.16 3.41 -11.34
C THR A 120 -4.53 3.54 -10.68
N ALA A 121 -4.88 2.63 -9.78
CA ALA A 121 -6.17 2.64 -9.10
C ALA A 121 -6.35 3.92 -8.27
N PHE A 122 -5.37 4.25 -7.42
CA PHE A 122 -5.50 5.41 -6.53
C PHE A 122 -5.42 6.73 -7.27
N LEU A 123 -4.52 6.87 -8.24
CA LEU A 123 -4.47 8.09 -9.05
C LEU A 123 -5.74 8.28 -9.88
N GLY A 124 -6.33 7.19 -10.36
CA GLY A 124 -7.62 7.23 -11.04
C GLY A 124 -8.73 7.69 -10.11
N MET A 125 -8.81 7.16 -8.89
CA MET A 125 -9.81 7.58 -7.89
C MET A 125 -9.64 9.05 -7.55
N LEU A 126 -8.41 9.53 -7.39
CA LEU A 126 -8.14 10.92 -7.06
C LEU A 126 -8.51 11.88 -8.18
N SER A 127 -8.36 11.48 -9.43
CA SER A 127 -8.76 12.33 -10.56
C SER A 127 -10.27 12.52 -10.65
N GLU A 128 -11.05 11.62 -10.04
CA GLU A 128 -12.52 11.72 -9.96
C GLU A 128 -13.00 12.40 -8.68
N HIS A 129 -12.09 12.66 -7.77
CA HIS A 129 -12.40 13.27 -6.48
C HIS A 129 -12.32 14.80 -6.56
#